data_271c5200ada9ade5aea7f1999cfa4c95
#
_entry.id   271c5200ada9ade5aea7f1999cfa4c95
#
_cell.length_a   1.000
_cell.length_b   1.000
_cell.length_c   1.000
_cell.angle_alpha   90.00
_cell.angle_beta   90.00
_cell.angle_gamma   90.00
#
_symmetry.space_group_name_H-M   'P 1'
#
loop_
_entity.id
_entity.type
_entity.pdbx_description
1 polymer ?
#
loop_
_entity_poly.entity_id
_entity_poly.type
_entity_poly.pdbx_seq_one_letter_code
_entity_poly.pdbx_strand_id
1 'polypeptide(L)'
;RFTLEARPQPSRAAVWLAPLLATLATLCIGFIVFKAFGKDPVAAFGAFFVQPVATLYGVAELLLKATPLILIATGLAIGYRANVWNIGAEGQLTMGAIAGGGVALALGDAEWPAALLLAAMFVCGALAGMAWAAIPAWLRTRFNANEILTSLMLVYVATLFLSWLVHGPWRDPEGYNFPQSKLFIDSALLPILVAETRLNAALLIALVIAAIAWVFVRRHIVGFEM
;
A
#
# COMPACT_ATOMS: atom_id res chain seq x y z
N ARG A 1 -25.84 17.26 -40.75
CA ARG A 1 -24.69 17.36 -39.78
C ARG A 1 -25.15 16.73 -38.48
N PHE A 2 -24.51 15.65 -38.08
CA PHE A 2 -24.73 15.06 -36.74
C PHE A 2 -23.94 15.91 -35.73
N THR A 3 -24.61 16.48 -34.76
CA THR A 3 -23.98 17.18 -33.63
C THR A 3 -24.00 16.27 -32.42
N LEU A 4 -22.82 16.06 -31.80
CA LEU A 4 -22.68 15.35 -30.54
C LEU A 4 -22.97 16.33 -29.39
N GLU A 5 -24.10 16.13 -28.72
CA GLU A 5 -24.45 16.89 -27.51
C GLU A 5 -24.29 16.02 -26.27
N ALA A 6 -23.68 16.59 -25.22
CA ALA A 6 -23.58 15.93 -23.94
C ALA A 6 -24.96 15.75 -23.32
N ARG A 7 -25.31 14.53 -22.93
CA ARG A 7 -26.58 14.28 -22.23
C ARG A 7 -26.56 14.94 -20.85
N PRO A 8 -27.62 15.66 -20.47
CA PRO A 8 -27.71 16.32 -19.17
C PRO A 8 -27.76 15.34 -17.99
N GLN A 9 -28.17 14.10 -18.21
CA GLN A 9 -28.17 13.03 -17.21
C GLN A 9 -27.66 11.73 -17.81
N PRO A 10 -26.78 10.98 -17.10
CA PRO A 10 -26.34 9.66 -17.54
C PRO A 10 -27.51 8.69 -17.55
N SER A 11 -27.64 7.88 -18.61
CA SER A 11 -28.67 6.84 -18.64
C SER A 11 -28.33 5.76 -17.58
N ARG A 12 -29.34 5.24 -16.86
CA ARG A 12 -29.13 4.16 -15.87
C ARG A 12 -28.44 2.94 -16.48
N ALA A 13 -28.74 2.62 -17.73
CA ALA A 13 -28.06 1.53 -18.44
C ALA A 13 -26.57 1.84 -18.68
N ALA A 14 -26.20 3.07 -19.04
CA ALA A 14 -24.80 3.43 -19.28
C ALA A 14 -23.94 3.34 -18.01
N VAL A 15 -24.51 3.64 -16.84
CA VAL A 15 -23.79 3.54 -15.55
C VAL A 15 -23.29 2.11 -15.28
N TRP A 16 -24.10 1.10 -15.67
CA TRP A 16 -23.73 -0.32 -15.47
C TRP A 16 -23.03 -0.92 -16.69
N LEU A 17 -23.46 -0.55 -17.89
CA LEU A 17 -22.88 -1.11 -19.12
C LEU A 17 -21.48 -0.58 -19.41
N ALA A 18 -21.18 0.68 -19.08
CA ALA A 18 -19.86 1.24 -19.38
C ALA A 18 -18.71 0.52 -18.63
N PRO A 19 -18.78 0.27 -17.31
CA PRO A 19 -17.75 -0.52 -16.63
C PRO A 19 -17.65 -1.96 -17.17
N LEU A 20 -18.78 -2.59 -17.45
CA LEU A 20 -18.81 -3.97 -17.99
C LEU A 20 -18.13 -4.04 -19.37
N LEU A 21 -18.49 -3.13 -20.27
CA LEU A 21 -17.90 -3.06 -21.60
C LEU A 21 -16.40 -2.71 -21.55
N ALA A 22 -16.00 -1.80 -20.64
CA ALA A 22 -14.61 -1.48 -20.43
C ALA A 22 -13.80 -2.70 -19.94
N THR A 23 -14.36 -3.48 -19.00
CA THR A 23 -13.74 -4.71 -18.52
C THR A 23 -13.60 -5.73 -19.64
N LEU A 24 -14.68 -5.98 -20.42
CA LEU A 24 -14.63 -6.89 -21.55
C LEU A 24 -13.63 -6.45 -22.62
N ALA A 25 -13.61 -5.15 -22.95
CA ALA A 25 -12.63 -4.60 -23.88
C ALA A 25 -11.19 -4.79 -23.38
N THR A 26 -10.92 -4.58 -22.11
CA THR A 26 -9.60 -4.82 -21.50
C THR A 26 -9.20 -6.29 -21.60
N LEU A 27 -10.11 -7.22 -21.31
CA LEU A 27 -9.84 -8.65 -21.43
C LEU A 27 -9.60 -9.06 -22.90
N CYS A 28 -10.37 -8.52 -23.85
CA CYS A 28 -10.15 -8.77 -25.28
C CYS A 28 -8.80 -8.25 -25.76
N ILE A 29 -8.44 -7.03 -25.35
CA ILE A 29 -7.12 -6.45 -25.68
C ILE A 29 -6.00 -7.31 -25.07
N GLY A 30 -6.12 -7.69 -23.79
CA GLY A 30 -5.17 -8.59 -23.13
C GLY A 30 -5.01 -9.92 -23.87
N PHE A 31 -6.13 -10.52 -24.31
CA PHE A 31 -6.13 -11.76 -25.10
C PHE A 31 -5.33 -11.59 -26.41
N ILE A 32 -5.58 -10.50 -27.14
CA ILE A 32 -4.86 -10.21 -28.40
C ILE A 32 -3.36 -10.00 -28.13
N VAL A 33 -3.02 -9.26 -27.08
CA VAL A 33 -1.62 -8.98 -26.70
C VAL A 33 -0.89 -10.28 -26.36
N PHE A 34 -1.45 -11.16 -25.50
CA PHE A 34 -0.81 -12.44 -25.18
C PHE A 34 -0.61 -13.30 -26.42
N LYS A 35 -1.62 -13.35 -27.30
CA LYS A 35 -1.51 -14.09 -28.56
C LYS A 35 -0.45 -13.51 -29.48
N ALA A 36 -0.33 -12.19 -29.58
CA ALA A 36 0.71 -11.52 -30.37
C ALA A 36 2.13 -11.80 -29.84
N PHE A 37 2.30 -11.98 -28.53
CA PHE A 37 3.56 -12.42 -27.91
C PHE A 37 3.81 -13.94 -28.00
N GLY A 38 3.00 -14.69 -28.73
CA GLY A 38 3.14 -16.13 -28.88
C GLY A 38 2.85 -16.93 -27.61
N LYS A 39 2.12 -16.34 -26.65
CA LYS A 39 1.69 -17.00 -25.42
C LYS A 39 0.25 -17.48 -25.53
N ASP A 40 -0.11 -18.54 -24.81
CA ASP A 40 -1.50 -18.97 -24.70
C ASP A 40 -2.28 -17.99 -23.80
N PRO A 41 -3.25 -17.24 -24.34
CA PRO A 41 -4.00 -16.28 -23.56
C PRO A 41 -4.84 -16.91 -22.45
N VAL A 42 -5.38 -18.13 -22.68
CA VAL A 42 -6.22 -18.82 -21.69
C VAL A 42 -5.37 -19.24 -20.50
N ALA A 43 -4.19 -19.81 -20.74
CA ALA A 43 -3.24 -20.15 -19.69
C ALA A 43 -2.76 -18.91 -18.93
N ALA A 44 -2.50 -17.79 -19.65
CA ALA A 44 -2.08 -16.54 -19.04
C ALA A 44 -3.18 -15.96 -18.12
N PHE A 45 -4.43 -15.90 -18.57
CA PHE A 45 -5.54 -15.46 -17.72
C PHE A 45 -5.81 -16.43 -16.56
N GLY A 46 -5.67 -17.74 -16.77
CA GLY A 46 -5.74 -18.72 -15.71
C GLY A 46 -4.70 -18.47 -14.62
N ALA A 47 -3.45 -18.21 -15.02
CA ALA A 47 -2.37 -17.86 -14.11
C ALA A 47 -2.64 -16.53 -13.35
N PHE A 48 -3.28 -15.57 -14.00
CA PHE A 48 -3.50 -14.24 -13.42
C PHE A 48 -4.69 -14.21 -12.45
N PHE A 49 -5.80 -14.84 -12.81
CA PHE A 49 -7.06 -14.72 -12.07
C PHE A 49 -7.40 -15.97 -11.24
N VAL A 50 -7.03 -17.15 -11.70
CA VAL A 50 -7.41 -18.40 -11.04
C VAL A 50 -6.34 -18.90 -10.09
N GLN A 51 -5.08 -18.99 -10.52
CA GLN A 51 -4.00 -19.52 -9.69
C GLN A 51 -3.85 -18.82 -8.32
N PRO A 52 -3.94 -17.47 -8.21
CA PRO A 52 -3.78 -16.81 -6.92
C PRO A 52 -4.85 -17.18 -5.89
N VAL A 53 -6.02 -17.66 -6.32
CA VAL A 53 -7.13 -18.07 -5.44
C VAL A 53 -7.35 -19.57 -5.40
N ALA A 54 -6.61 -20.35 -6.19
CA ALA A 54 -6.78 -21.80 -6.30
C ALA A 54 -6.17 -22.56 -5.12
N THR A 55 -5.24 -21.97 -4.38
CA THR A 55 -4.54 -22.61 -3.28
C THR A 55 -4.60 -21.76 -2.01
N LEU A 56 -4.53 -22.41 -0.84
CA LEU A 56 -4.46 -21.70 0.44
C LEU A 56 -3.25 -20.78 0.50
N TYR A 57 -2.12 -21.20 -0.03
CA TYR A 57 -0.91 -20.38 -0.14
C TYR A 57 -1.16 -19.13 -0.99
N GLY A 58 -1.80 -19.27 -2.15
CA GLY A 58 -2.11 -18.12 -3.03
C GLY A 58 -3.03 -17.11 -2.36
N VAL A 59 -4.09 -17.57 -1.69
CA VAL A 59 -4.99 -16.71 -0.91
C VAL A 59 -4.23 -16.00 0.22
N ALA A 60 -3.37 -16.70 0.94
CA ALA A 60 -2.55 -16.12 2.00
C ALA A 60 -1.60 -15.02 1.45
N GLU A 61 -0.98 -15.24 0.29
CA GLU A 61 -0.14 -14.24 -0.38
C GLU A 61 -0.94 -13.00 -0.84
N LEU A 62 -2.16 -13.19 -1.33
CA LEU A 62 -3.06 -12.07 -1.65
C LEU A 62 -3.40 -11.24 -0.41
N LEU A 63 -3.76 -11.91 0.70
CA LEU A 63 -4.07 -11.25 1.96
C LEU A 63 -2.85 -10.52 2.56
N LEU A 64 -1.67 -11.13 2.45
CA LEU A 64 -0.42 -10.51 2.87
C LEU A 64 -0.18 -9.19 2.12
N LYS A 65 -0.33 -9.21 0.79
CA LYS A 65 -0.17 -8.01 -0.05
C LYS A 65 -1.31 -6.99 0.13
N ALA A 66 -2.52 -7.45 0.45
CA ALA A 66 -3.65 -6.57 0.74
C ALA A 66 -3.48 -5.82 2.07
N THR A 67 -2.73 -6.35 3.03
CA THR A 67 -2.57 -5.78 4.37
C THR A 67 -2.10 -4.32 4.37
N PRO A 68 -0.97 -3.94 3.74
CA PRO A 68 -0.56 -2.55 3.66
C PRO A 68 -1.54 -1.69 2.85
N LEU A 69 -2.19 -2.25 1.82
CA LEU A 69 -3.17 -1.54 1.02
C LEU A 69 -4.43 -1.20 1.83
N ILE A 70 -4.88 -2.09 2.71
CA ILE A 70 -6.01 -1.84 3.63
C ILE A 70 -5.68 -0.66 4.56
N LEU A 71 -4.47 -0.63 5.14
CA LEU A 71 -4.04 0.47 6.01
C LEU A 71 -3.97 1.80 5.26
N ILE A 72 -3.36 1.82 4.09
CA ILE A 72 -3.26 3.00 3.23
C ILE A 72 -4.66 3.48 2.85
N ALA A 73 -5.51 2.60 2.33
CA ALA A 73 -6.87 2.94 1.90
C ALA A 73 -7.71 3.50 3.06
N THR A 74 -7.54 2.96 4.27
CA THR A 74 -8.21 3.45 5.47
C THR A 74 -7.81 4.89 5.78
N GLY A 75 -6.51 5.20 5.76
CA GLY A 75 -6.00 6.56 5.99
C GLY A 75 -6.45 7.53 4.89
N LEU A 76 -6.37 7.12 3.63
CA LEU A 76 -6.81 7.93 2.48
C LEU A 76 -8.32 8.20 2.51
N ALA A 77 -9.14 7.23 2.92
CA ALA A 77 -10.59 7.40 3.04
C ALA A 77 -10.96 8.50 4.04
N ILE A 78 -10.23 8.62 5.15
CA ILE A 78 -10.40 9.72 6.11
C ILE A 78 -9.97 11.05 5.49
N GLY A 79 -8.80 11.09 4.85
CA GLY A 79 -8.29 12.29 4.18
C GLY A 79 -9.23 12.81 3.09
N TYR A 80 -9.77 11.94 2.26
CA TYR A 80 -10.69 12.32 1.17
C TYR A 80 -12.02 12.87 1.70
N ARG A 81 -12.50 12.39 2.84
CA ARG A 81 -13.67 13.02 3.50
C ARG A 81 -13.39 14.44 3.95
N ALA A 82 -12.18 14.71 4.43
CA ALA A 82 -11.73 16.05 4.78
C ALA A 82 -11.29 16.90 3.58
N ASN A 83 -11.58 16.44 2.34
CA ASN A 83 -11.15 17.09 1.09
C ASN A 83 -9.63 17.31 1.00
N VAL A 84 -8.85 16.39 1.57
CA VAL A 84 -7.39 16.36 1.49
C VAL A 84 -6.96 15.25 0.53
N TRP A 85 -6.34 15.66 -0.58
CA TRP A 85 -5.91 14.74 -1.66
C TRP A 85 -4.44 14.36 -1.48
N ASN A 86 -4.22 13.27 -0.74
CA ASN A 86 -2.87 12.76 -0.50
C ASN A 86 -2.53 11.65 -1.52
N ILE A 87 -1.66 11.95 -2.48
CA ILE A 87 -1.11 10.96 -3.45
C ILE A 87 0.23 10.38 -2.94
N GLY A 88 0.71 10.87 -1.79
CA GLY A 88 2.00 10.51 -1.21
C GLY A 88 1.99 9.32 -0.25
N ALA A 89 0.91 8.56 -0.18
CA ALA A 89 0.78 7.47 0.80
C ALA A 89 1.85 6.37 0.67
N GLU A 90 2.31 6.08 -0.55
CA GLU A 90 3.41 5.15 -0.80
C GLU A 90 4.73 5.65 -0.17
N GLY A 91 5.05 6.94 -0.32
CA GLY A 91 6.23 7.53 0.31
C GLY A 91 6.14 7.53 1.85
N GLN A 92 4.95 7.75 2.40
CA GLN A 92 4.70 7.65 3.86
C GLN A 92 4.90 6.22 4.37
N LEU A 93 4.39 5.22 3.64
CA LEU A 93 4.63 3.81 3.94
C LEU A 93 6.12 3.48 3.87
N THR A 94 6.81 3.92 2.83
CA THR A 94 8.25 3.70 2.62
C THR A 94 9.07 4.29 3.78
N MET A 95 8.80 5.53 4.17
CA MET A 95 9.50 6.16 5.30
C MET A 95 9.18 5.49 6.63
N GLY A 96 7.93 5.06 6.81
CA GLY A 96 7.53 4.24 7.96
C GLY A 96 8.26 2.90 8.00
N ALA A 97 8.38 2.22 6.87
CA ALA A 97 9.11 0.95 6.74
C ALA A 97 10.62 1.14 6.99
N ILE A 98 11.21 2.24 6.50
CA ILE A 98 12.61 2.60 6.78
C ILE A 98 12.81 2.78 8.29
N ALA A 99 11.98 3.55 8.96
CA ALA A 99 12.16 3.80 10.38
C ALA A 99 11.92 2.53 11.23
N GLY A 100 10.84 1.79 10.97
CA GLY A 100 10.56 0.53 11.67
C GLY A 100 11.62 -0.53 11.39
N GLY A 101 12.03 -0.70 10.13
CA GLY A 101 13.12 -1.61 9.73
C GLY A 101 14.48 -1.18 10.30
N GLY A 102 14.72 0.14 10.38
CA GLY A 102 15.93 0.69 11.01
C GLY A 102 16.06 0.33 12.48
N VAL A 103 14.94 0.35 13.22
CA VAL A 103 14.90 -0.13 14.61
C VAL A 103 15.26 -1.62 14.69
N ALA A 104 14.69 -2.44 13.80
CA ALA A 104 14.98 -3.88 13.74
C ALA A 104 16.47 -4.14 13.45
N LEU A 105 17.06 -3.41 12.51
CA LEU A 105 18.48 -3.53 12.14
C LEU A 105 19.42 -3.04 13.24
N ALA A 106 19.05 -1.94 13.94
CA ALA A 106 19.88 -1.34 14.98
C ALA A 106 19.85 -2.12 16.31
N LEU A 107 18.72 -2.75 16.63
CA LEU A 107 18.49 -3.47 17.89
C LEU A 107 18.49 -4.98 17.71
N GLY A 108 18.71 -5.48 16.49
CA GLY A 108 18.68 -6.91 16.17
C GLY A 108 19.69 -7.75 16.96
N ASP A 109 20.85 -7.20 17.24
CA ASP A 109 21.91 -7.87 18.00
C ASP A 109 21.69 -7.77 19.54
N ALA A 110 20.70 -6.99 19.99
CA ALA A 110 20.39 -6.82 21.40
C ALA A 110 19.28 -7.81 21.81
N GLU A 111 19.42 -8.45 22.97
CA GLU A 111 18.44 -9.40 23.52
C GLU A 111 17.16 -8.70 24.05
N TRP A 112 16.47 -7.99 23.15
CA TRP A 112 15.23 -7.32 23.50
C TRP A 112 14.05 -8.28 23.45
N PRO A 113 13.08 -8.19 24.40
CA PRO A 113 11.84 -8.92 24.30
C PRO A 113 11.12 -8.59 22.97
N ALA A 114 10.68 -9.61 22.23
CA ALA A 114 10.03 -9.44 20.92
C ALA A 114 8.87 -8.42 20.95
N ALA A 115 8.05 -8.43 22.00
CA ALA A 115 6.93 -7.49 22.15
C ALA A 115 7.40 -6.03 22.22
N LEU A 116 8.52 -5.76 22.90
CA LEU A 116 9.06 -4.41 23.04
C LEU A 116 9.71 -3.94 21.73
N LEU A 117 10.44 -4.84 21.06
CA LEU A 117 11.04 -4.57 19.75
C LEU A 117 9.96 -4.26 18.71
N LEU A 118 8.94 -5.10 18.59
CA LEU A 118 7.81 -4.86 17.68
C LEU A 118 7.08 -3.56 18.01
N ALA A 119 6.82 -3.27 19.30
CA ALA A 119 6.20 -2.00 19.70
C ALA A 119 7.06 -0.80 19.27
N ALA A 120 8.38 -0.85 19.48
CA ALA A 120 9.29 0.20 19.04
C ALA A 120 9.28 0.38 17.51
N MET A 121 9.30 -0.73 16.75
CA MET A 121 9.20 -0.70 15.30
C MET A 121 7.88 -0.04 14.81
N PHE A 122 6.75 -0.41 15.44
CA PHE A 122 5.45 0.18 15.10
C PHE A 122 5.39 1.68 15.42
N VAL A 123 5.85 2.08 16.61
CA VAL A 123 5.84 3.48 17.03
C VAL A 123 6.76 4.32 16.15
N CYS A 124 8.00 3.88 15.93
CA CYS A 124 8.94 4.60 15.08
C CYS A 124 8.44 4.66 13.62
N GLY A 125 7.90 3.55 13.10
CA GLY A 125 7.32 3.52 11.77
C GLY A 125 6.13 4.47 11.61
N ALA A 126 5.20 4.48 12.57
CA ALA A 126 4.07 5.39 12.58
C ALA A 126 4.51 6.86 12.66
N LEU A 127 5.44 7.18 13.55
CA LEU A 127 5.96 8.54 13.70
C LEU A 127 6.67 9.04 12.44
N ALA A 128 7.47 8.20 11.79
CA ALA A 128 8.15 8.56 10.55
C ALA A 128 7.18 8.76 9.39
N GLY A 129 6.18 7.88 9.25
CA GLY A 129 5.12 8.06 8.25
C GLY A 129 4.31 9.33 8.48
N MET A 130 3.94 9.64 9.73
CA MET A 130 3.27 10.89 10.10
C MET A 130 4.14 12.13 9.84
N ALA A 131 5.41 12.08 10.22
CA ALA A 131 6.35 13.19 9.96
C ALA A 131 6.50 13.45 8.46
N TRP A 132 6.55 12.39 7.65
CA TRP A 132 6.60 12.52 6.20
C TRP A 132 5.32 13.13 5.63
N ALA A 133 4.16 12.72 6.14
CA ALA A 133 2.86 13.31 5.77
C ALA A 133 2.71 14.77 6.22
N ALA A 134 3.34 15.15 7.31
CA ALA A 134 3.29 16.51 7.83
C ALA A 134 3.98 17.53 6.89
N ILE A 135 4.93 17.11 6.06
CA ILE A 135 5.64 18.00 5.12
C ILE A 135 4.67 18.62 4.11
N PRO A 136 3.92 17.84 3.29
CA PRO A 136 2.98 18.43 2.34
C PRO A 136 1.82 19.15 3.04
N ALA A 137 1.38 18.68 4.21
CA ALA A 137 0.36 19.35 5.01
C ALA A 137 0.81 20.74 5.47
N TRP A 138 2.04 20.87 5.96
CA TRP A 138 2.63 22.14 6.36
C TRP A 138 2.84 23.08 5.17
N LEU A 139 3.32 22.58 4.03
CA LEU A 139 3.49 23.35 2.81
C LEU A 139 2.14 23.87 2.29
N ARG A 140 1.09 23.09 2.35
CA ARG A 140 -0.26 23.50 1.99
C ARG A 140 -0.78 24.61 2.90
N THR A 141 -0.69 24.40 4.22
CA THR A 141 -1.26 25.35 5.20
C THR A 141 -0.49 26.67 5.28
N ARG A 142 0.84 26.62 5.14
CA ARG A 142 1.70 27.82 5.28
C ARG A 142 1.92 28.56 3.98
N PHE A 143 2.02 27.88 2.86
CA PHE A 143 2.41 28.45 1.56
C PHE A 143 1.35 28.25 0.47
N ASN A 144 0.20 27.65 0.81
CA ASN A 144 -0.85 27.28 -0.14
C ASN A 144 -0.31 26.44 -1.32
N ALA A 145 0.71 25.60 -1.06
CA ALA A 145 1.27 24.70 -2.05
C ALA A 145 0.26 23.59 -2.42
N ASN A 146 0.33 23.10 -3.65
CA ASN A 146 -0.53 22.00 -4.10
C ASN A 146 -0.09 20.70 -3.44
N GLU A 147 -0.94 20.13 -2.55
CA GLU A 147 -0.65 18.92 -1.79
C GLU A 147 -0.53 17.67 -2.67
N ILE A 148 -1.22 17.63 -3.82
CA ILE A 148 -1.13 16.53 -4.77
C ILE A 148 0.29 16.45 -5.34
N LEU A 149 0.82 17.59 -5.81
CA LEU A 149 2.16 17.64 -6.40
C LEU A 149 3.25 17.43 -5.34
N THR A 150 3.14 18.09 -4.19
CA THR A 150 4.15 17.97 -3.13
C THR A 150 4.20 16.56 -2.54
N SER A 151 3.03 15.94 -2.30
CA SER A 151 3.00 14.56 -1.80
C SER A 151 3.55 13.56 -2.82
N LEU A 152 3.23 13.74 -4.11
CA LEU A 152 3.78 12.89 -5.18
C LEU A 152 5.30 13.03 -5.31
N MET A 153 5.86 14.25 -5.25
CA MET A 153 7.31 14.45 -5.28
C MET A 153 8.00 13.75 -4.09
N LEU A 154 7.39 13.77 -2.92
CA LEU A 154 7.93 13.10 -1.74
C LEU A 154 7.92 11.57 -1.86
N VAL A 155 7.09 10.95 -2.70
CA VAL A 155 7.19 9.51 -3.02
C VAL A 155 8.53 9.20 -3.66
N TYR A 156 8.92 9.98 -4.68
CA TYR A 156 10.21 9.78 -5.35
C TYR A 156 11.39 9.99 -4.40
N VAL A 157 11.31 11.00 -3.53
CA VAL A 157 12.37 11.24 -2.52
C VAL A 157 12.49 10.04 -1.57
N ALA A 158 11.37 9.50 -1.07
CA ALA A 158 11.36 8.34 -0.19
C ALA A 158 11.93 7.09 -0.87
N THR A 159 11.55 6.86 -2.13
CA THR A 159 12.04 5.72 -2.93
C THR A 159 13.55 5.82 -3.19
N LEU A 160 14.04 7.01 -3.56
CA LEU A 160 15.47 7.24 -3.75
C LEU A 160 16.25 7.11 -2.43
N PHE A 161 15.69 7.56 -1.32
CA PHE A 161 16.29 7.41 0.00
C PHE A 161 16.38 5.93 0.42
N LEU A 162 15.33 5.15 0.21
CA LEU A 162 15.37 3.69 0.42
C LEU A 162 16.45 3.04 -0.47
N SER A 163 16.47 3.41 -1.75
CA SER A 163 17.48 2.91 -2.70
C SER A 163 18.90 3.21 -2.21
N TRP A 164 19.17 4.43 -1.75
CA TRP A 164 20.45 4.80 -1.19
C TRP A 164 20.82 3.95 0.05
N LEU A 165 19.87 3.70 0.94
CA LEU A 165 20.07 2.88 2.13
C LEU A 165 20.49 1.44 1.78
N VAL A 166 19.75 0.77 0.88
CA VAL A 166 20.02 -0.64 0.55
C VAL A 166 21.21 -0.86 -0.38
N HIS A 167 21.65 0.18 -1.10
CA HIS A 167 22.89 0.13 -1.88
C HIS A 167 24.12 0.57 -1.06
N GLY A 168 23.91 1.24 0.07
CA GLY A 168 24.95 1.81 0.91
C GLY A 168 24.94 1.28 2.35
N PRO A 169 24.46 2.09 3.33
CA PRO A 169 24.64 1.78 4.77
C PRO A 169 23.95 0.50 5.23
N TRP A 170 22.85 0.11 4.61
CA TRP A 170 22.05 -1.06 5.00
C TRP A 170 22.33 -2.28 4.14
N ARG A 171 23.21 -2.15 3.16
CA ARG A 171 23.52 -3.25 2.25
C ARG A 171 23.97 -4.48 3.02
N ASP A 172 23.36 -5.61 2.69
CA ASP A 172 23.74 -6.91 3.22
C ASP A 172 25.10 -7.34 2.65
N PRO A 173 26.16 -7.52 3.49
CA PRO A 173 27.47 -8.00 3.02
C PRO A 173 27.42 -9.39 2.38
N GLU A 174 26.47 -10.24 2.79
CA GLU A 174 26.31 -11.62 2.31
C GLU A 174 25.32 -11.73 1.14
N GLY A 175 24.68 -10.62 0.74
CA GLY A 175 23.63 -10.57 -0.28
C GLY A 175 24.10 -10.62 -1.72
N TYR A 176 25.28 -11.15 -2.03
CA TYR A 176 25.81 -11.32 -3.40
C TYR A 176 25.67 -10.08 -4.30
N ASN A 177 25.86 -8.92 -3.73
CA ASN A 177 25.69 -7.64 -4.42
C ASN A 177 24.24 -7.23 -4.74
N PHE A 178 23.25 -7.97 -4.25
CA PHE A 178 21.85 -7.60 -4.39
C PHE A 178 21.51 -6.40 -3.50
N PRO A 179 20.69 -5.44 -3.96
CA PRO A 179 20.32 -4.26 -3.17
C PRO A 179 19.25 -4.63 -2.13
N GLN A 180 19.69 -5.23 -1.04
CA GLN A 180 18.86 -5.64 0.09
C GLN A 180 19.55 -5.33 1.42
N SER A 181 18.76 -5.17 2.48
CA SER A 181 19.24 -5.11 3.85
C SER A 181 19.50 -6.50 4.41
N LYS A 182 20.24 -6.58 5.54
CA LYS A 182 20.28 -7.81 6.33
C LYS A 182 18.88 -8.28 6.68
N LEU A 183 18.70 -9.60 6.80
CA LEU A 183 17.46 -10.18 7.25
C LEU A 183 17.15 -9.78 8.70
N PHE A 184 15.90 -9.56 9.00
CA PHE A 184 15.47 -9.29 10.36
C PHE A 184 15.51 -10.57 11.19
N ILE A 185 15.82 -10.42 12.48
CA ILE A 185 15.78 -11.52 13.45
C ILE A 185 14.33 -11.97 13.70
N ASP A 186 14.15 -13.19 14.16
CA ASP A 186 12.81 -13.77 14.38
C ASP A 186 11.96 -12.95 15.38
N SER A 187 12.59 -12.34 16.37
CA SER A 187 11.90 -11.49 17.35
C SER A 187 11.36 -10.18 16.75
N ALA A 188 11.83 -9.76 15.58
CA ALA A 188 11.34 -8.61 14.82
C ALA A 188 10.21 -9.00 13.83
N LEU A 189 9.84 -10.27 13.76
CA LEU A 189 8.81 -10.77 12.88
C LEU A 189 7.49 -10.97 13.63
N LEU A 190 6.38 -10.59 12.97
CA LEU A 190 5.05 -10.87 13.50
C LEU A 190 4.72 -12.36 13.36
N PRO A 191 3.95 -12.94 14.32
CA PRO A 191 3.58 -14.35 14.27
C PRO A 191 2.78 -14.68 13.00
N ILE A 192 3.10 -15.82 12.41
CA ILE A 192 2.43 -16.36 11.22
C ILE A 192 1.05 -16.88 11.62
N LEU A 193 0.01 -16.51 10.88
CA LEU A 193 -1.37 -16.93 11.14
C LEU A 193 -1.72 -18.30 10.54
N VAL A 194 -1.11 -18.63 9.40
CA VAL A 194 -1.37 -19.88 8.67
C VAL A 194 -0.04 -20.57 8.40
N ALA A 195 0.10 -21.78 8.90
CA ALA A 195 1.31 -22.58 8.71
C ALA A 195 1.67 -22.71 7.21
N GLU A 196 2.95 -22.81 6.91
CA GLU A 196 3.50 -22.89 5.55
C GLU A 196 3.19 -21.69 4.63
N THR A 197 2.72 -20.57 5.20
CA THR A 197 2.50 -19.32 4.47
C THR A 197 3.27 -18.19 5.12
N ARG A 198 3.30 -17.01 4.47
CA ARG A 198 3.89 -15.78 5.02
C ARG A 198 2.85 -14.85 5.64
N LEU A 199 1.58 -15.25 5.66
CA LEU A 199 0.51 -14.46 6.23
C LEU A 199 0.68 -14.33 7.75
N ASN A 200 0.84 -13.11 8.22
CA ASN A 200 1.15 -12.80 9.60
C ASN A 200 0.08 -11.92 10.26
N ALA A 201 0.23 -11.69 11.56
CA ALA A 201 -0.72 -10.95 12.38
C ALA A 201 -0.95 -9.48 11.95
N ALA A 202 -0.14 -8.93 11.03
CA ALA A 202 -0.36 -7.58 10.49
C ALA A 202 -1.74 -7.45 9.81
N LEU A 203 -2.26 -8.53 9.20
CA LEU A 203 -3.61 -8.51 8.62
C LEU A 203 -4.67 -8.21 9.69
N LEU A 204 -4.59 -8.87 10.84
CA LEU A 204 -5.56 -8.64 11.93
C LEU A 204 -5.46 -7.20 12.46
N ILE A 205 -4.23 -6.69 12.62
CA ILE A 205 -3.99 -5.30 13.01
C ILE A 205 -4.61 -4.34 11.98
N ALA A 206 -4.41 -4.58 10.70
CA ALA A 206 -4.97 -3.75 9.63
C ALA A 206 -6.50 -3.75 9.65
N LEU A 207 -7.14 -4.90 9.84
CA LEU A 207 -8.60 -5.01 9.93
C LEU A 207 -9.15 -4.32 11.18
N VAL A 208 -8.48 -4.44 12.33
CA VAL A 208 -8.87 -3.75 13.57
C VAL A 208 -8.76 -2.23 13.38
N ILE A 209 -7.67 -1.73 12.80
CA ILE A 209 -7.50 -0.31 12.51
C ILE A 209 -8.59 0.18 11.54
N ALA A 210 -8.89 -0.58 10.50
CA ALA A 210 -9.96 -0.23 9.56
C ALA A 210 -11.34 -0.19 10.24
N ALA A 211 -11.63 -1.14 11.14
CA ALA A 211 -12.87 -1.16 11.91
C ALA A 211 -12.96 0.05 12.88
N ILE A 212 -11.89 0.37 13.58
CA ILE A 212 -11.80 1.56 14.45
C ILE A 212 -12.02 2.84 13.64
N ALA A 213 -11.35 2.98 12.51
CA ALA A 213 -11.49 4.12 11.60
C ALA A 213 -12.92 4.26 11.07
N TRP A 214 -13.57 3.14 10.70
CA TRP A 214 -14.95 3.13 10.29
C TRP A 214 -15.92 3.59 11.40
N VAL A 215 -15.73 3.11 12.63
CA VAL A 215 -16.52 3.55 13.80
C VAL A 215 -16.28 5.03 14.08
N PHE A 216 -15.01 5.47 14.08
CA PHE A 216 -14.64 6.87 14.28
C PHE A 216 -15.34 7.79 13.28
N VAL A 217 -15.25 7.48 12.00
CA VAL A 217 -15.86 8.30 10.93
C VAL A 217 -17.39 8.34 11.03
N ARG A 218 -18.04 7.25 11.49
CA ARG A 218 -19.50 7.16 11.54
C ARG A 218 -20.12 7.60 12.86
N ARG A 219 -19.39 7.53 13.96
CA ARG A 219 -19.95 7.70 15.31
C ARG A 219 -19.34 8.85 16.10
N HIS A 220 -18.20 9.36 15.69
CA HIS A 220 -17.54 10.47 16.38
C HIS A 220 -17.92 11.81 15.75
N ILE A 221 -18.07 12.86 16.60
CA ILE A 221 -18.45 14.23 16.16
C ILE A 221 -17.44 14.75 15.10
N VAL A 222 -16.15 14.61 15.36
CA VAL A 222 -15.09 15.02 14.42
C VAL A 222 -15.20 14.30 13.06
N GLY A 223 -15.58 12.99 13.06
CA GLY A 223 -15.81 12.25 11.84
C GLY A 223 -17.06 12.69 11.06
N PHE A 224 -18.01 13.33 11.75
CA PHE A 224 -19.20 13.91 11.14
C PHE A 224 -18.92 15.31 10.56
N GLU A 225 -18.04 16.08 11.18
CA GLU A 225 -17.64 17.43 10.73
C GLU A 225 -16.65 17.41 9.53
N MET A 226 -16.02 16.28 9.25
CA MET A 226 -15.19 16.06 8.06
C MET A 226 -16.05 15.78 6.83
#